data_369ca07d0a31abf538aa79d3ad6249f7
#
_entry.id   369ca07d0a31abf538aa79d3ad6249f7
#
_cell.length_a   1.000
_cell.length_b   1.000
_cell.length_c   1.000
_cell.angle_alpha   90.00
_cell.angle_beta   90.00
_cell.angle_gamma   90.00
#
_symmetry.space_group_name_H-M   'P 1'
#
loop_
_entity.id
_entity.type
_entity.pdbx_description
1 polymer ?
#
loop_
_entity_poly.entity_id
_entity_poly.type
_entity_poly.pdbx_seq_one_letter_code
_entity_poly.pdbx_strand_id
1 'polypeptide(L)'
;MRALIRALGATIDAPVLKWGLPAAALLIAGLILARSVHLKRMGHRPLTRARDDNQSPDSRDPWVAAHSTARAGNYLEAAHILYFAVLEAIERRDRIVIDSAKTVGDYLRDLRHSNSVALPLFRDFARVYQPVVWGARECDLSRFEQLAGIASRLTGRSA
;
A
#
# COMPACT_ATOMS: atom_id res chain seq x y z
N MET A 1 -48.47 1.21 -25.46
CA MET A 1 -47.13 1.76 -25.10
C MET A 1 -47.13 3.16 -24.45
N ARG A 2 -48.31 3.86 -24.38
CA ARG A 2 -48.42 5.18 -23.74
C ARG A 2 -48.92 5.17 -22.30
N ALA A 3 -49.42 4.01 -21.79
CA ALA A 3 -49.94 3.87 -20.43
C ALA A 3 -48.86 3.59 -19.37
N LEU A 4 -47.72 2.99 -19.76
CA LEU A 4 -46.62 2.59 -18.85
C LEU A 4 -45.75 3.77 -18.43
N ILE A 5 -45.71 4.83 -19.25
CA ILE A 5 -44.90 6.04 -18.94
C ILE A 5 -45.62 6.97 -17.94
N ARG A 6 -46.97 6.83 -17.82
CA ARG A 6 -47.76 7.65 -16.86
C ARG A 6 -47.78 7.06 -15.44
N ALA A 7 -47.45 5.76 -15.29
CA ALA A 7 -47.41 5.09 -13.98
C ALA A 7 -46.08 5.30 -13.25
N LEU A 8 -45.00 5.64 -13.95
CA LEU A 8 -43.68 5.96 -13.37
C LEU A 8 -43.49 7.43 -12.95
N GLY A 9 -44.49 8.32 -13.27
CA GLY A 9 -44.43 9.72 -12.95
C GLY A 9 -45.20 10.13 -11.68
N ALA A 10 -45.79 9.20 -10.95
CA ALA A 10 -46.60 9.49 -9.78
C ALA A 10 -45.83 9.17 -8.50
N THR A 11 -45.57 10.24 -7.75
CA THR A 11 -45.22 10.26 -6.32
C THR A 11 -43.78 9.86 -5.95
N ILE A 12 -42.81 10.61 -6.43
CA ILE A 12 -41.66 10.89 -5.56
C ILE A 12 -42.10 12.06 -4.69
N ASP A 13 -42.61 11.76 -3.50
CA ASP A 13 -42.99 12.76 -2.52
C ASP A 13 -41.79 13.69 -2.26
N ALA A 14 -42.01 15.00 -2.48
CA ALA A 14 -41.02 16.03 -2.32
C ALA A 14 -40.22 16.03 -0.98
N PRO A 15 -40.77 15.54 0.15
CA PRO A 15 -40.00 15.42 1.39
C PRO A 15 -38.95 14.33 1.36
N VAL A 16 -39.15 13.21 0.65
CA VAL A 16 -38.17 12.10 0.57
C VAL A 16 -36.93 12.52 -0.24
N LEU A 17 -37.13 13.37 -1.28
CA LEU A 17 -36.01 13.87 -2.08
C LEU A 17 -35.22 14.95 -1.32
N LYS A 18 -35.86 15.77 -0.47
CA LYS A 18 -35.20 16.80 0.34
C LYS A 18 -34.28 16.23 1.44
N TRP A 19 -34.65 15.08 2.01
CA TRP A 19 -33.88 14.48 3.12
C TRP A 19 -33.07 13.25 2.71
N GLY A 20 -33.42 12.59 1.62
CA GLY A 20 -32.71 11.40 1.10
C GLY A 20 -31.35 11.72 0.50
N LEU A 21 -31.24 12.83 -0.25
CA LEU A 21 -29.96 13.25 -0.85
C LEU A 21 -28.89 13.61 0.19
N PRO A 22 -29.16 14.43 1.24
CA PRO A 22 -28.15 14.71 2.25
C PRO A 22 -27.82 13.48 3.11
N ALA A 23 -28.77 12.59 3.38
CA ALA A 23 -28.51 11.36 4.10
C ALA A 23 -27.62 10.40 3.31
N ALA A 24 -27.84 10.23 2.02
CA ALA A 24 -26.99 9.43 1.14
C ALA A 24 -25.58 10.05 1.01
N ALA A 25 -25.46 11.36 0.91
CA ALA A 25 -24.17 12.05 0.88
C ALA A 25 -23.38 11.86 2.20
N LEU A 26 -24.07 11.93 3.34
CA LEU A 26 -23.44 11.67 4.65
C LEU A 26 -23.01 10.23 4.81
N LEU A 27 -23.77 9.24 4.31
CA LEU A 27 -23.38 7.83 4.31
C LEU A 27 -22.18 7.58 3.44
N ILE A 28 -22.12 8.16 2.24
CA ILE A 28 -20.97 8.06 1.34
C ILE A 28 -19.74 8.74 1.94
N ALA A 29 -19.90 9.93 2.50
CA ALA A 29 -18.84 10.64 3.19
C ALA A 29 -18.34 9.86 4.42
N GLY A 30 -19.25 9.28 5.20
CA GLY A 30 -18.93 8.41 6.34
C GLY A 30 -18.18 7.14 5.91
N LEU A 31 -18.57 6.52 4.81
CA LEU A 31 -17.91 5.35 4.26
C LEU A 31 -16.50 5.68 3.72
N ILE A 32 -16.35 6.83 3.07
CA ILE A 32 -15.05 7.34 2.59
C ILE A 32 -14.15 7.68 3.80
N LEU A 33 -14.69 8.33 4.82
CA LEU A 33 -13.95 8.64 6.05
C LEU A 33 -13.58 7.36 6.83
N ALA A 34 -14.49 6.40 6.96
CA ALA A 34 -14.21 5.12 7.61
C ALA A 34 -13.12 4.35 6.87
N ARG A 35 -13.18 4.35 5.53
CA ARG A 35 -12.16 3.72 4.68
C ARG A 35 -10.81 4.46 4.77
N SER A 36 -10.82 5.80 4.82
CA SER A 36 -9.60 6.58 4.98
C SER A 36 -9.00 6.49 6.39
N VAL A 37 -9.83 6.35 7.43
CA VAL A 37 -9.36 6.11 8.80
C VAL A 37 -8.82 4.69 8.96
N HIS A 38 -9.43 3.69 8.28
CA HIS A 38 -8.91 2.32 8.28
C HIS A 38 -7.56 2.24 7.53
N LEU A 39 -7.43 2.94 6.40
CA LEU A 39 -6.17 3.09 5.68
C LEU A 39 -5.14 3.91 6.47
N LYS A 40 -5.55 4.96 7.20
CA LYS A 40 -4.67 5.73 8.08
C LYS A 40 -4.23 4.94 9.32
N ARG A 41 -5.05 4.05 9.86
CA ARG A 41 -4.63 3.15 10.96
C ARG A 41 -3.63 2.09 10.49
N MET A 42 -3.65 1.70 9.22
CA MET A 42 -2.64 0.81 8.64
C MET A 42 -1.39 1.55 8.13
N GLY A 43 -1.50 2.85 7.77
CA GLY A 43 -0.44 3.60 7.08
C GLY A 43 0.32 4.64 7.91
N HIS A 44 -0.11 4.95 9.14
CA HIS A 44 0.56 5.95 9.97
C HIS A 44 0.91 5.37 11.33
N ARG A 45 1.74 4.33 11.35
CA ARG A 45 2.78 4.31 12.37
C ARG A 45 3.84 5.28 11.86
N PRO A 46 4.03 6.44 12.50
CA PRO A 46 5.19 7.26 12.21
C PRO A 46 6.41 6.38 12.45
N LEU A 47 7.28 6.29 11.46
CA LEU A 47 8.61 5.69 11.58
C LEU A 47 9.52 6.55 12.48
N THR A 48 8.95 7.25 13.46
CA THR A 48 9.66 7.64 14.65
C THR A 48 9.77 6.37 15.47
N ARG A 49 10.83 5.65 15.21
CA ARG A 49 11.39 4.58 16.00
C ARG A 49 11.39 5.03 17.47
N ALA A 50 10.23 4.88 18.15
CA ALA A 50 10.24 4.71 19.57
C ALA A 50 11.04 3.44 19.79
N ARG A 51 12.26 3.61 20.22
CA ARG A 51 13.24 2.59 20.54
C ARG A 51 12.67 1.82 21.73
N ASP A 52 11.84 0.84 21.40
CA ASP A 52 11.41 -0.16 22.37
C ASP A 52 12.62 -1.08 22.56
N ASP A 53 13.43 -0.78 23.56
CA ASP A 53 14.69 -1.45 23.87
C ASP A 53 14.52 -2.93 24.29
N ASN A 54 13.28 -3.46 24.22
CA ASN A 54 12.94 -4.81 24.67
C ASN A 54 12.56 -5.78 23.54
N GLN A 55 12.76 -5.40 22.24
CA GLN A 55 12.56 -6.34 21.13
C GLN A 55 13.87 -7.04 20.78
N SER A 56 13.79 -8.36 20.65
CA SER A 56 14.92 -9.21 20.18
C SER A 56 15.56 -8.62 18.92
N PRO A 57 16.89 -8.68 18.77
CA PRO A 57 17.62 -8.10 17.62
C PRO A 57 17.08 -8.61 16.26
N ASP A 58 16.48 -9.79 16.24
CA ASP A 58 15.90 -10.41 15.05
C ASP A 58 14.61 -9.74 14.56
N SER A 59 13.83 -9.09 15.47
CA SER A 59 12.62 -8.33 15.10
C SER A 59 12.93 -6.91 14.58
N ARG A 60 14.20 -6.49 14.58
CA ARG A 60 14.65 -5.19 14.07
C ARG A 60 15.00 -5.24 12.58
N ASP A 61 15.17 -6.43 12.02
CA ASP A 61 15.48 -6.60 10.60
C ASP A 61 14.19 -6.65 9.78
N PRO A 62 13.93 -5.64 8.90
CA PRO A 62 12.72 -5.62 8.09
C PRO A 62 12.58 -6.86 7.18
N TRP A 63 13.69 -7.48 6.79
CA TRP A 63 13.68 -8.70 5.99
C TRP A 63 13.07 -9.87 6.76
N VAL A 64 13.57 -10.11 7.98
CA VAL A 64 13.06 -11.18 8.86
C VAL A 64 11.60 -10.91 9.24
N ALA A 65 11.27 -9.66 9.57
CA ALA A 65 9.91 -9.25 9.89
C ALA A 65 8.95 -9.48 8.72
N ALA A 66 9.32 -9.17 7.48
CA ALA A 66 8.50 -9.42 6.30
C ALA A 66 8.17 -10.92 6.14
N HIS A 67 9.19 -11.78 6.25
CA HIS A 67 8.98 -13.22 6.12
C HIS A 67 8.17 -13.82 7.27
N SER A 68 8.33 -13.35 8.50
CA SER A 68 7.50 -13.79 9.64
C SER A 68 6.05 -13.39 9.47
N THR A 69 5.78 -12.17 8.99
CA THR A 69 4.44 -11.66 8.71
C THR A 69 3.77 -12.45 7.56
N ALA A 70 4.54 -12.80 6.54
CA ALA A 70 4.04 -13.63 5.44
C ALA A 70 3.67 -15.06 5.91
N ARG A 71 4.47 -15.67 6.80
CA ARG A 71 4.14 -16.98 7.39
C ARG A 71 2.85 -16.94 8.21
N ALA A 72 2.50 -15.79 8.78
CA ALA A 72 1.22 -15.58 9.46
C ALA A 72 0.03 -15.36 8.48
N GLY A 73 0.27 -15.41 7.15
CA GLY A 73 -0.75 -15.21 6.12
C GLY A 73 -1.04 -13.74 5.78
N ASN A 74 -0.34 -12.79 6.40
CA ASN A 74 -0.54 -11.36 6.20
C ASN A 74 0.34 -10.82 5.05
N TYR A 75 0.11 -11.32 3.84
CA TYR A 75 0.98 -11.06 2.68
C TYR A 75 1.05 -9.58 2.28
N LEU A 76 -0.04 -8.83 2.40
CA LEU A 76 -0.05 -7.40 2.08
C LEU A 76 0.85 -6.61 3.03
N GLU A 77 0.74 -6.86 4.34
CA GLU A 77 1.58 -6.23 5.35
C GLU A 77 3.05 -6.65 5.17
N ALA A 78 3.28 -7.94 4.91
CA ALA A 78 4.61 -8.46 4.61
C ALA A 78 5.24 -7.78 3.39
N ALA A 79 4.46 -7.52 2.32
CA ALA A 79 4.93 -6.79 1.14
C ALA A 79 5.30 -5.34 1.47
N HIS A 80 4.55 -4.67 2.37
CA HIS A 80 4.91 -3.33 2.84
C HIS A 80 6.23 -3.33 3.62
N ILE A 81 6.41 -4.28 4.54
CA ILE A 81 7.66 -4.41 5.31
C ILE A 81 8.83 -4.71 4.37
N LEU A 82 8.62 -5.58 3.38
CA LEU A 82 9.64 -5.93 2.38
C LEU A 82 10.05 -4.72 1.53
N TYR A 83 9.08 -3.84 1.18
CA TYR A 83 9.37 -2.61 0.47
C TYR A 83 10.33 -1.71 1.27
N PHE A 84 10.13 -1.57 2.58
CA PHE A 84 11.06 -0.82 3.43
C PHE A 84 12.45 -1.46 3.48
N ALA A 85 12.55 -2.80 3.55
CA ALA A 85 13.83 -3.48 3.47
C ALA A 85 14.58 -3.18 2.16
N VAL A 86 13.85 -3.10 1.04
CA VAL A 86 14.39 -2.72 -0.27
C VAL A 86 14.86 -1.27 -0.27
N LEU A 87 14.06 -0.34 0.28
CA LEU A 87 14.45 1.07 0.37
C LEU A 87 15.71 1.27 1.22
N GLU A 88 15.80 0.63 2.38
CA GLU A 88 17.02 0.67 3.21
C GLU A 88 18.26 0.14 2.49
N ALA A 89 18.10 -0.90 1.66
CA ALA A 89 19.21 -1.42 0.86
C ALA A 89 19.66 -0.43 -0.22
N ILE A 90 18.70 0.24 -0.88
CA ILE A 90 18.94 1.28 -1.88
C ILE A 90 19.62 2.49 -1.22
N GLU A 91 19.14 2.95 -0.05
CA GLU A 91 19.72 4.06 0.70
C GLU A 91 21.20 3.78 1.01
N ARG A 92 21.48 2.60 1.55
CA ARG A 92 22.87 2.21 1.90
C ARG A 92 23.79 2.14 0.69
N ARG A 93 23.29 1.64 -0.46
CA ARG A 93 24.10 1.43 -1.66
C ARG A 93 24.24 2.66 -2.52
N ASP A 94 23.13 3.34 -2.79
CA ASP A 94 23.02 4.41 -3.77
C ASP A 94 22.97 5.80 -3.11
N ARG A 95 22.96 5.86 -1.76
CA ARG A 95 22.86 7.09 -0.94
C ARG A 95 21.62 7.92 -1.25
N ILE A 96 20.53 7.25 -1.66
CA ILE A 96 19.24 7.88 -1.91
C ILE A 96 18.53 8.06 -0.58
N VAL A 97 18.21 9.30 -0.23
CA VAL A 97 17.52 9.62 1.04
C VAL A 97 16.10 9.09 1.02
N ILE A 98 15.77 8.27 2.04
CA ILE A 98 14.41 7.82 2.29
C ILE A 98 13.60 8.97 2.89
N ASP A 99 12.44 9.27 2.29
CA ASP A 99 11.54 10.31 2.74
C ASP A 99 10.09 9.80 2.66
N SER A 100 9.32 10.02 3.72
CA SER A 100 7.92 9.61 3.80
C SER A 100 7.01 10.33 2.78
N ALA A 101 7.43 11.47 2.25
CA ALA A 101 6.72 12.20 1.21
C ALA A 101 7.01 11.66 -0.20
N LYS A 102 8.06 10.84 -0.39
CA LYS A 102 8.41 10.26 -1.69
C LYS A 102 7.53 9.08 -2.05
N THR A 103 7.13 9.07 -3.30
CA THR A 103 6.43 7.94 -3.91
C THR A 103 7.42 6.95 -4.53
N VAL A 104 6.94 5.75 -4.90
CA VAL A 104 7.72 4.77 -5.68
C VAL A 104 8.27 5.38 -6.97
N GLY A 105 7.49 6.27 -7.62
CA GLY A 105 7.89 7.00 -8.82
C GLY A 105 9.06 7.95 -8.59
N ASP A 106 9.10 8.59 -7.42
CA ASP A 106 10.20 9.50 -7.05
C ASP A 106 11.50 8.72 -6.84
N TYR A 107 11.45 7.57 -6.15
CA TYR A 107 12.62 6.69 -6.01
C TYR A 107 13.12 6.16 -7.35
N LEU A 108 12.23 5.81 -8.29
CA LEU A 108 12.63 5.42 -9.65
C LEU A 108 13.32 6.57 -10.39
N ARG A 109 12.89 7.81 -10.17
CA ARG A 109 13.52 9.00 -10.75
C ARG A 109 14.90 9.23 -10.16
N ASP A 110 15.03 9.13 -8.83
CA ASP A 110 16.31 9.31 -8.13
C ASP A 110 17.35 8.25 -8.56
N LEU A 111 16.93 6.97 -8.62
CA LEU A 111 17.77 5.88 -9.12
C LEU A 111 18.21 6.08 -10.58
N ARG A 112 17.36 6.69 -11.40
CA ARG A 112 17.72 7.03 -12.79
C ARG A 112 18.75 8.16 -12.83
N HIS A 113 18.56 9.21 -12.04
CA HIS A 113 19.49 10.35 -11.98
C HIS A 113 20.86 9.94 -11.44
N SER A 114 20.91 9.00 -10.49
CA SER A 114 22.16 8.47 -9.96
C SER A 114 22.83 7.41 -10.85
N ASN A 115 22.23 7.05 -11.98
CA ASN A 115 22.64 5.92 -12.84
C ASN A 115 22.82 4.60 -12.04
N SER A 116 21.95 4.36 -11.05
CA SER A 116 22.05 3.22 -10.17
C SER A 116 21.85 1.89 -10.91
N VAL A 117 22.70 0.93 -10.63
CA VAL A 117 22.56 -0.47 -11.10
C VAL A 117 21.33 -1.17 -10.52
N ALA A 118 20.72 -0.62 -9.46
CA ALA A 118 19.48 -1.10 -8.87
C ALA A 118 18.25 -0.76 -9.69
N LEU A 119 18.31 0.24 -10.55
CA LEU A 119 17.14 0.76 -11.26
C LEU A 119 16.32 -0.31 -11.98
N PRO A 120 16.90 -1.26 -12.75
CA PRO A 120 16.12 -2.30 -13.40
C PRO A 120 15.36 -3.19 -12.41
N LEU A 121 16.06 -3.69 -11.37
CA LEU A 121 15.46 -4.55 -10.35
C LEU A 121 14.40 -3.81 -9.51
N PHE A 122 14.65 -2.56 -9.15
CA PHE A 122 13.66 -1.77 -8.41
C PHE A 122 12.43 -1.45 -9.27
N ARG A 123 12.60 -1.25 -10.57
CA ARG A 123 11.47 -1.10 -11.51
C ARG A 123 10.63 -2.37 -11.59
N ASP A 124 11.26 -3.55 -11.64
CA ASP A 124 10.56 -4.82 -11.66
C ASP A 124 9.82 -5.08 -10.33
N PHE A 125 10.45 -4.76 -9.20
CA PHE A 125 9.81 -4.78 -7.89
C PHE A 125 8.58 -3.86 -7.85
N ALA A 126 8.74 -2.60 -8.27
CA ALA A 126 7.67 -1.60 -8.28
C ALA A 126 6.47 -2.03 -9.16
N ARG A 127 6.72 -2.70 -10.30
CA ARG A 127 5.67 -3.19 -11.20
C ARG A 127 4.78 -4.24 -10.53
N VAL A 128 5.33 -5.08 -9.67
CA VAL A 128 4.57 -6.09 -8.90
C VAL A 128 3.92 -5.46 -7.66
N TYR A 129 4.65 -4.57 -6.97
CA TYR A 129 4.24 -3.97 -5.70
C TYR A 129 3.10 -2.97 -5.84
N GLN A 130 3.18 -2.05 -6.80
CA GLN A 130 2.19 -0.97 -6.94
C GLN A 130 0.73 -1.47 -7.12
N PRO A 131 0.43 -2.47 -7.99
CA PRO A 131 -0.94 -2.98 -8.12
C PRO A 131 -1.48 -3.60 -6.83
N VAL A 132 -0.61 -4.18 -6.01
CA VAL A 132 -0.96 -4.77 -4.71
C VAL A 132 -1.35 -3.67 -3.71
N VAL A 133 -0.52 -2.63 -3.61
CA VAL A 133 -0.74 -1.53 -2.65
C VAL A 133 -1.96 -0.69 -3.01
N TRP A 134 -2.20 -0.47 -4.30
CA TRP A 134 -3.36 0.29 -4.76
C TRP A 134 -4.66 -0.54 -4.82
N GLY A 135 -4.61 -1.81 -4.39
CA GLY A 135 -5.78 -2.69 -4.33
C GLY A 135 -6.30 -3.15 -5.71
N ALA A 136 -5.50 -2.94 -6.77
CA ALA A 136 -5.83 -3.44 -8.10
C ALA A 136 -5.63 -4.96 -8.23
N ARG A 137 -4.86 -5.55 -7.31
CA ARG A 137 -4.62 -7.00 -7.20
C ARG A 137 -4.45 -7.41 -5.75
N GLU A 138 -4.94 -8.60 -5.42
CA GLU A 138 -4.70 -9.20 -4.10
C GLU A 138 -3.23 -9.60 -3.95
N CYS A 139 -2.71 -9.46 -2.72
CA CYS A 139 -1.41 -10.00 -2.35
C CYS A 139 -1.60 -11.39 -1.77
N ASP A 140 -1.39 -12.39 -2.58
CA ASP A 140 -1.33 -13.80 -2.19
C ASP A 140 0.11 -14.26 -1.95
N LEU A 141 0.28 -15.52 -1.53
CA LEU A 141 1.60 -16.12 -1.32
C LEU A 141 2.49 -16.02 -2.56
N SER A 142 1.94 -16.33 -3.75
CA SER A 142 2.70 -16.33 -5.01
C SER A 142 3.26 -14.94 -5.34
N ARG A 143 2.47 -13.88 -5.10
CA ARG A 143 2.93 -12.49 -5.30
C ARG A 143 3.94 -12.05 -4.29
N PHE A 144 3.74 -12.44 -3.01
CA PHE A 144 4.73 -12.18 -1.99
C PHE A 144 6.06 -12.84 -2.32
N GLU A 145 6.06 -14.11 -2.73
CA GLU A 145 7.27 -14.84 -3.15
C GLU A 145 7.95 -14.18 -4.37
N GLN A 146 7.16 -13.71 -5.34
CA GLN A 146 7.70 -12.96 -6.47
C GLN A 146 8.39 -11.67 -6.02
N LEU A 147 7.76 -10.90 -5.10
CA LEU A 147 8.36 -9.71 -4.51
C LEU A 147 9.62 -10.03 -3.73
N ALA A 148 9.58 -11.08 -2.89
CA ALA A 148 10.71 -11.52 -2.11
C ALA A 148 11.90 -11.96 -2.98
N GLY A 149 11.63 -12.67 -4.08
CA GLY A 149 12.66 -13.07 -5.04
C GLY A 149 13.34 -11.89 -5.76
N ILE A 150 12.60 -10.80 -6.04
CA ILE A 150 13.22 -9.57 -6.59
C ILE A 150 13.96 -8.81 -5.49
N ALA A 151 13.36 -8.72 -4.31
CA ALA A 151 13.95 -8.02 -3.17
C ALA A 151 15.25 -8.69 -2.69
N SER A 152 15.34 -10.01 -2.72
CA SER A 152 16.57 -10.74 -2.37
C SER A 152 17.76 -10.33 -3.24
N ARG A 153 17.53 -10.15 -4.54
CA ARG A 153 18.56 -9.66 -5.47
C ARG A 153 18.94 -8.20 -5.24
N LEU A 154 17.98 -7.37 -4.82
CA LEU A 154 18.22 -5.96 -4.49
C LEU A 154 19.00 -5.80 -3.20
N THR A 155 18.68 -6.60 -2.19
CA THR A 155 19.27 -6.52 -0.85
C THR A 155 20.55 -7.35 -0.69
N GLY A 156 20.83 -8.26 -1.63
CA GLY A 156 21.91 -9.24 -1.53
C GLY A 156 21.66 -10.31 -0.47
N ARG A 157 20.40 -10.56 -0.09
CA ARG A 157 20.00 -11.55 0.91
C ARG A 157 19.39 -12.78 0.24
N SER A 158 19.64 -13.94 0.80
CA SER A 158 18.95 -15.18 0.41
C SER A 158 17.52 -15.18 0.97
N ALA A 159 16.57 -15.67 0.18
CA ALA A 159 15.20 -15.90 0.59
C ALA A 159 15.11 -17.08 1.57
#